data_759214f2e6bb1000ba978678711b3c56
#
_entry.id   759214f2e6bb1000ba978678711b3c56
#
_cell.length_a   1.000
_cell.length_b   1.000
_cell.length_c   1.000
_cell.angle_alpha   90.00
_cell.angle_beta   90.00
_cell.angle_gamma   90.00
#
_symmetry.space_group_name_H-M   'P 1'
#
loop_
_entity.id
_entity.type
_entity.pdbx_description
1 polymer ?
#
loop_
_entity_poly.entity_id
_entity_poly.type
_entity_poly.pdbx_seq_one_letter_code
_entity_poly.pdbx_strand_id
1 'polypeptide(L)'
;MKLLTVGYGYVGSYLVDRFLREGHELSVCDPKAVDVPEKVRLLPCRYQELPDAELAQADCILWFAGHSSVAIAVSDPDGALANNCLDLLTLARRKKPTTRLIYASTASLYSVAQQPGDRPPAYVQEERTLLNPINPYDCSKVAFDTLASCFTENLTGLRMGTVSGWSPHLRRELVFNAMNISALETGRVTVSNAHASRSILFLDDLASLISALLNADQTLPPIINAASTSLAIGDLGRAIASHYGAEIVVGPSSPTYSFRVDTTLAESLAGDVRRLSLAERCVEFAEAYKRNK
;
A
#
# COMPACT_ATOMS: atom_id res chain seq x y z
N MET A 1 19.40 -10.65 -2.31
CA MET A 1 19.62 -9.20 -2.46
C MET A 1 19.67 -8.55 -1.09
N LYS A 2 20.33 -7.38 -0.98
CA LYS A 2 20.31 -6.53 0.22
C LYS A 2 19.19 -5.49 0.08
N LEU A 3 18.18 -5.60 0.93
CA LEU A 3 17.03 -4.71 0.91
C LEU A 3 17.05 -3.79 2.13
N LEU A 4 16.87 -2.50 1.90
CA LEU A 4 16.68 -1.51 2.96
C LEU A 4 15.21 -1.07 2.96
N THR A 5 14.48 -1.43 4.02
CA THR A 5 13.11 -0.95 4.22
C THR A 5 13.12 0.31 5.07
N VAL A 6 12.57 1.41 4.55
CA VAL A 6 12.36 2.65 5.28
C VAL A 6 10.89 2.73 5.67
N GLY A 7 10.62 2.65 6.98
CA GLY A 7 9.29 2.52 7.57
C GLY A 7 8.91 1.07 7.91
N TYR A 8 8.71 0.79 9.20
CA TYR A 8 8.34 -0.53 9.74
C TYR A 8 6.92 -0.54 10.30
N GLY A 9 6.01 0.15 9.61
CA GLY A 9 4.59 0.15 9.93
C GLY A 9 3.84 -1.04 9.30
N TYR A 10 2.54 -0.87 9.06
CA TYR A 10 1.62 -1.90 8.55
C TYR A 10 2.11 -2.63 7.30
N VAL A 11 2.58 -1.90 6.29
CA VAL A 11 3.10 -2.51 5.06
C VAL A 11 4.53 -3.01 5.25
N GLY A 12 5.41 -2.16 5.83
CA GLY A 12 6.83 -2.48 5.97
C GLY A 12 7.10 -3.72 6.79
N SER A 13 6.39 -3.91 7.91
CA SER A 13 6.57 -5.12 8.75
C SER A 13 6.16 -6.40 8.02
N TYR A 14 5.06 -6.37 7.27
CA TYR A 14 4.64 -7.51 6.45
C TYR A 14 5.68 -7.87 5.39
N LEU A 15 6.17 -6.86 4.66
CA LEU A 15 7.16 -7.07 3.60
C LEU A 15 8.49 -7.59 4.15
N VAL A 16 8.94 -7.09 5.30
CA VAL A 16 10.15 -7.56 5.98
C VAL A 16 10.03 -9.06 6.33
N ASP A 17 8.93 -9.47 6.93
CA ASP A 17 8.68 -10.89 7.26
C ASP A 17 8.63 -11.76 5.99
N ARG A 18 8.02 -11.28 4.93
CA ARG A 18 7.92 -12.01 3.67
C ARG A 18 9.27 -12.17 3.01
N PHE A 19 10.02 -11.08 2.83
CA PHE A 19 11.32 -11.10 2.16
C PHE A 19 12.43 -11.80 2.97
N LEU A 20 12.31 -11.79 4.31
CA LEU A 20 13.19 -12.61 5.15
C LEU A 20 13.01 -14.10 4.85
N ARG A 21 11.77 -14.57 4.69
CA ARG A 21 11.47 -15.95 4.30
C ARG A 21 11.91 -16.29 2.88
N GLU A 22 11.97 -15.31 1.99
CA GLU A 22 12.50 -15.45 0.63
C GLU A 22 14.03 -15.43 0.57
N GLY A 23 14.71 -15.26 1.73
CA GLY A 23 16.17 -15.36 1.84
C GLY A 23 16.92 -14.06 1.50
N HIS A 24 16.23 -12.92 1.51
CA HIS A 24 16.89 -11.62 1.35
C HIS A 24 17.61 -11.19 2.64
N GLU A 25 18.71 -10.44 2.49
CA GLU A 25 19.37 -9.73 3.59
C GLU A 25 18.65 -8.41 3.83
N LEU A 26 18.12 -8.21 5.05
CA LEU A 26 17.23 -7.09 5.34
C LEU A 26 17.79 -6.13 6.37
N SER A 27 17.64 -4.85 6.07
CA SER A 27 17.81 -3.74 7.03
C SER A 27 16.53 -2.92 7.12
N VAL A 28 16.19 -2.47 8.32
CA VAL A 28 15.02 -1.62 8.59
C VAL A 28 15.49 -0.30 9.18
N CYS A 29 15.09 0.81 8.55
CA CYS A 29 15.27 2.16 9.07
C CYS A 29 13.92 2.70 9.55
N ASP A 30 13.73 2.74 10.85
CA ASP A 30 12.57 3.36 11.49
C ASP A 30 12.88 3.65 12.97
N PRO A 31 12.78 4.91 13.46
CA PRO A 31 13.06 5.25 14.85
C PRO A 31 12.05 4.69 15.84
N LYS A 32 10.90 4.20 15.36
CA LYS A 32 9.82 3.66 16.18
C LYS A 32 9.60 2.16 15.98
N ALA A 33 10.49 1.49 15.23
CA ALA A 33 10.34 0.07 14.98
C ALA A 33 10.44 -0.73 16.29
N VAL A 34 9.49 -1.62 16.48
CA VAL A 34 9.42 -2.57 17.59
C VAL A 34 9.21 -3.98 17.01
N ASP A 35 9.59 -5.00 17.76
CA ASP A 35 9.39 -6.41 17.40
C ASP A 35 9.99 -6.77 16.02
N VAL A 36 11.13 -6.16 15.68
CA VAL A 36 11.87 -6.48 14.45
C VAL A 36 12.55 -7.85 14.62
N PRO A 37 12.41 -8.79 13.64
CA PRO A 37 13.05 -10.11 13.75
C PRO A 37 14.55 -10.00 13.96
N GLU A 38 15.13 -10.87 14.82
CA GLU A 38 16.56 -10.84 15.18
C GLU A 38 17.52 -10.92 13.98
N LYS A 39 17.10 -11.58 12.89
CA LYS A 39 17.88 -11.71 11.66
C LYS A 39 17.86 -10.44 10.78
N VAL A 40 17.06 -9.46 11.14
CA VAL A 40 16.93 -8.19 10.41
C VAL A 40 17.75 -7.13 11.12
N ARG A 41 18.60 -6.45 10.38
CA ARG A 41 19.42 -5.37 10.94
C ARG A 41 18.55 -4.13 11.17
N LEU A 42 18.32 -3.78 12.42
CA LEU A 42 17.59 -2.56 12.79
C LEU A 42 18.54 -1.36 12.81
N LEU A 43 18.12 -0.28 12.15
CA LEU A 43 18.71 1.06 12.16
C LEU A 43 17.65 1.99 12.82
N PRO A 44 17.71 2.17 14.16
CA PRO A 44 16.68 2.87 14.92
C PRO A 44 16.88 4.40 14.84
N CYS A 45 16.86 4.91 13.62
CA CYS A 45 17.09 6.32 13.32
C CYS A 45 16.11 6.81 12.24
N ARG A 46 16.01 8.10 12.10
CA ARG A 46 15.32 8.69 10.95
C ARG A 46 16.18 8.49 9.70
N TYR A 47 15.54 8.32 8.54
CA TYR A 47 16.27 8.11 7.30
C TYR A 47 17.23 9.27 6.95
N GLN A 48 17.00 10.52 7.44
CA GLN A 48 17.92 11.64 7.29
C GLN A 48 19.27 11.39 7.97
N GLU A 49 19.26 10.61 9.04
CA GLU A 49 20.42 10.24 9.86
C GLU A 49 21.17 9.02 9.32
N LEU A 50 20.58 8.32 8.31
CA LEU A 50 21.26 7.18 7.69
C LEU A 50 22.57 7.61 7.03
N PRO A 51 23.69 6.95 7.35
CA PRO A 51 24.95 7.19 6.64
C PRO A 51 24.82 6.82 5.15
N ASP A 52 25.48 7.56 4.26
CA ASP A 52 25.51 7.25 2.84
C ASP A 52 26.08 5.85 2.56
N ALA A 53 27.00 5.37 3.43
CA ALA A 53 27.53 4.01 3.38
C ALA A 53 26.43 2.94 3.53
N GLU A 54 25.39 3.18 4.33
CA GLU A 54 24.25 2.27 4.48
C GLU A 54 23.39 2.26 3.21
N LEU A 55 23.07 3.44 2.68
CA LEU A 55 22.35 3.55 1.40
C LEU A 55 23.12 2.88 0.26
N ALA A 56 24.45 2.99 0.30
CA ALA A 56 25.34 2.43 -0.71
C ALA A 56 25.41 0.89 -0.70
N GLN A 57 25.02 0.21 0.38
CA GLN A 57 25.01 -1.25 0.48
C GLN A 57 23.73 -1.87 -0.08
N ALA A 58 22.64 -1.11 -0.16
CA ALA A 58 21.36 -1.63 -0.60
C ALA A 58 21.33 -1.84 -2.13
N ASP A 59 20.86 -3.01 -2.55
CA ASP A 59 20.51 -3.30 -3.94
C ASP A 59 19.16 -2.64 -4.28
N CYS A 60 18.24 -2.63 -3.31
CA CYS A 60 16.95 -1.97 -3.43
C CYS A 60 16.54 -1.33 -2.10
N ILE A 61 15.95 -0.14 -2.20
CA ILE A 61 15.33 0.57 -1.09
C ILE A 61 13.81 0.49 -1.27
N LEU A 62 13.12 0.06 -0.22
CA LEU A 62 11.67 -0.03 -0.14
C LEU A 62 11.17 1.09 0.77
N TRP A 63 10.55 2.13 0.20
CA TRP A 63 10.06 3.28 0.96
C TRP A 63 8.58 3.16 1.27
N PHE A 64 8.26 2.78 2.51
CA PHE A 64 6.90 2.71 3.04
C PHE A 64 6.71 3.60 4.29
N ALA A 65 7.67 4.48 4.56
CA ALA A 65 7.55 5.53 5.57
C ALA A 65 6.65 6.69 5.11
N GLY A 66 6.25 7.51 6.05
CA GLY A 66 5.54 8.75 5.84
C GLY A 66 4.09 8.74 6.35
N HIS A 67 3.38 9.81 6.05
CA HIS A 67 1.96 9.93 6.37
C HIS A 67 1.15 8.98 5.48
N SER A 68 0.42 8.06 6.09
CA SER A 68 -0.30 6.98 5.39
C SER A 68 -1.83 7.11 5.46
N SER A 69 -2.34 8.20 6.03
CA SER A 69 -3.78 8.44 6.12
C SER A 69 -4.13 9.89 5.80
N VAL A 70 -5.31 10.08 5.19
CA VAL A 70 -5.85 11.40 4.87
C VAL A 70 -6.10 12.22 6.14
N ALA A 71 -6.64 11.59 7.19
CA ALA A 71 -6.93 12.29 8.43
C ALA A 71 -5.68 12.89 9.08
N ILE A 72 -4.58 12.13 9.11
CA ILE A 72 -3.29 12.62 9.63
C ILE A 72 -2.75 13.74 8.72
N ALA A 73 -2.79 13.58 7.40
CA ALA A 73 -2.30 14.60 6.48
C ALA A 73 -3.14 15.89 6.50
N VAL A 74 -4.43 15.80 6.79
CA VAL A 74 -5.29 17.00 6.99
C VAL A 74 -4.92 17.73 8.28
N SER A 75 -4.59 17.01 9.34
CA SER A 75 -4.17 17.62 10.60
C SER A 75 -2.73 18.15 10.58
N ASP A 76 -1.87 17.59 9.72
CA ASP A 76 -0.46 17.95 9.56
C ASP A 76 -0.06 17.97 8.07
N PRO A 77 -0.51 18.96 7.29
CA PRO A 77 -0.24 19.03 5.86
C PRO A 77 1.25 19.26 5.54
N ASP A 78 1.94 20.04 6.35
CA ASP A 78 3.37 20.31 6.19
C ASP A 78 4.20 19.04 6.43
N GLY A 79 3.89 18.30 7.48
CA GLY A 79 4.51 17.01 7.76
C GLY A 79 4.19 15.97 6.68
N ALA A 80 2.99 16.00 6.10
CA ALA A 80 2.64 15.12 4.99
C ALA A 80 3.50 15.43 3.75
N LEU A 81 3.66 16.70 3.38
CA LEU A 81 4.51 17.11 2.27
C LEU A 81 5.98 16.78 2.56
N ALA A 82 6.47 17.08 3.76
CA ALA A 82 7.83 16.76 4.17
C ALA A 82 8.10 15.26 4.02
N ASN A 83 7.34 14.41 4.69
CA ASN A 83 7.61 12.97 4.75
C ASN A 83 7.30 12.23 3.44
N ASN A 84 6.23 12.58 2.72
CA ASN A 84 5.82 11.86 1.52
C ASN A 84 6.51 12.35 0.24
N CYS A 85 7.09 13.56 0.26
CA CYS A 85 7.73 14.15 -0.91
C CYS A 85 9.18 14.56 -0.66
N LEU A 86 9.45 15.55 0.22
CA LEU A 86 10.77 16.14 0.35
C LEU A 86 11.82 15.15 0.90
N ASP A 87 11.42 14.36 1.86
CA ASP A 87 12.24 13.34 2.50
C ASP A 87 12.60 12.22 1.52
N LEU A 88 11.59 11.74 0.78
CA LEU A 88 11.79 10.75 -0.24
C LEU A 88 12.68 11.27 -1.38
N LEU A 89 12.50 12.56 -1.75
CA LEU A 89 13.37 13.24 -2.72
C LEU A 89 14.82 13.30 -2.27
N THR A 90 15.03 13.63 -0.99
CA THR A 90 16.37 13.69 -0.39
C THR A 90 17.04 12.32 -0.44
N LEU A 91 16.32 11.25 -0.08
CA LEU A 91 16.85 9.88 -0.16
C LEU A 91 17.12 9.47 -1.61
N ALA A 92 16.22 9.78 -2.54
CA ALA A 92 16.38 9.45 -3.95
C ALA A 92 17.65 10.08 -4.57
N ARG A 93 18.05 11.26 -4.09
CA ARG A 93 19.31 11.93 -4.51
C ARG A 93 20.56 11.32 -3.88
N ARG A 94 20.45 10.74 -2.69
CA ARG A 94 21.57 10.15 -1.96
C ARG A 94 21.87 8.71 -2.34
N LYS A 95 20.89 7.98 -2.85
CA LYS A 95 21.09 6.60 -3.28
C LYS A 95 22.04 6.51 -4.47
N LYS A 96 22.72 5.39 -4.65
CA LYS A 96 23.48 5.12 -5.86
C LYS A 96 22.55 5.05 -7.09
N PRO A 97 23.01 5.47 -8.27
CA PRO A 97 22.23 5.33 -9.51
C PRO A 97 21.77 3.89 -9.77
N THR A 98 22.58 2.90 -9.42
CA THR A 98 22.25 1.47 -9.61
C THR A 98 21.28 0.92 -8.58
N THR A 99 21.12 1.54 -7.42
CA THR A 99 20.16 1.10 -6.38
C THR A 99 18.74 1.37 -6.84
N ARG A 100 17.88 0.36 -6.85
CA ARG A 100 16.44 0.54 -7.08
C ARG A 100 15.79 1.25 -5.89
N LEU A 101 14.80 2.08 -6.16
CA LEU A 101 13.93 2.66 -5.15
C LEU A 101 12.48 2.40 -5.54
N ILE A 102 11.79 1.56 -4.76
CA ILE A 102 10.36 1.30 -4.89
C ILE A 102 9.67 2.05 -3.76
N TYR A 103 8.70 2.89 -4.08
CA TYR A 103 8.03 3.72 -3.08
C TYR A 103 6.51 3.63 -3.12
N ALA A 104 5.90 3.87 -1.96
CA ALA A 104 4.46 3.90 -1.78
C ALA A 104 3.87 5.20 -2.33
N SER A 105 3.16 5.13 -3.46
CA SER A 105 2.20 6.12 -3.94
C SER A 105 0.77 5.64 -3.66
N THR A 106 -0.24 6.30 -4.19
CA THR A 106 -1.65 6.02 -3.90
C THR A 106 -2.54 6.07 -5.13
N ALA A 107 -3.47 5.13 -5.25
CA ALA A 107 -4.49 5.15 -6.28
C ALA A 107 -5.65 6.12 -5.97
N SER A 108 -5.71 6.70 -4.77
CA SER A 108 -6.70 7.75 -4.45
C SER A 108 -6.55 9.00 -5.31
N LEU A 109 -5.40 9.18 -5.96
CA LEU A 109 -5.15 10.23 -6.98
C LEU A 109 -6.14 10.18 -8.16
N TYR A 110 -6.78 9.04 -8.39
CA TYR A 110 -7.76 8.83 -9.46
C TYR A 110 -9.20 9.00 -8.99
N SER A 111 -9.40 9.44 -7.76
CA SER A 111 -10.73 9.47 -7.16
C SER A 111 -11.67 10.43 -7.88
N VAL A 112 -12.90 9.97 -8.08
CA VAL A 112 -14.01 10.76 -8.61
C VAL A 112 -15.18 10.77 -7.62
N ALA A 113 -16.03 11.79 -7.71
CA ALA A 113 -17.29 11.78 -6.99
C ALA A 113 -18.22 10.71 -7.59
N GLN A 114 -18.83 9.90 -6.74
CA GLN A 114 -19.83 8.90 -7.14
C GLN A 114 -21.02 8.97 -6.18
N GLN A 115 -22.21 9.11 -6.75
CA GLN A 115 -23.47 9.15 -6.02
C GLN A 115 -24.14 7.76 -6.04
N PRO A 116 -25.07 7.47 -5.12
CA PRO A 116 -25.93 6.29 -5.21
C PRO A 116 -26.68 6.27 -6.56
N GLY A 117 -26.59 5.14 -7.26
CA GLY A 117 -27.20 4.97 -8.59
C GLY A 117 -26.29 5.30 -9.77
N ASP A 118 -25.17 5.95 -9.55
CA ASP A 118 -24.18 6.17 -10.61
C ASP A 118 -23.52 4.86 -11.04
N ARG A 119 -23.10 4.85 -12.31
CA ARG A 119 -22.24 3.75 -12.80
C ARG A 119 -20.90 3.79 -12.07
N PRO A 120 -20.27 2.62 -11.82
CA PRO A 120 -18.92 2.57 -11.30
C PRO A 120 -17.97 3.37 -12.20
N PRO A 121 -16.94 4.05 -11.62
CA PRO A 121 -15.94 4.74 -12.42
C PRO A 121 -15.23 3.76 -13.37
N ALA A 122 -14.76 4.27 -14.51
CA ALA A 122 -13.95 3.49 -15.42
C ALA A 122 -12.64 3.05 -14.76
N TYR A 123 -12.06 1.98 -15.27
CA TYR A 123 -10.69 1.59 -14.91
C TYR A 123 -9.69 2.61 -15.47
N VAL A 124 -8.74 2.98 -14.65
CA VAL A 124 -7.77 4.04 -14.93
C VAL A 124 -6.37 3.47 -15.10
N GLN A 125 -5.73 3.79 -16.24
CA GLN A 125 -4.34 3.44 -16.55
C GLN A 125 -3.37 4.51 -16.06
N GLU A 126 -2.12 4.13 -15.81
CA GLU A 126 -1.07 5.01 -15.26
C GLU A 126 -0.77 6.22 -16.13
N GLU A 127 -0.73 6.03 -17.45
CA GLU A 127 -0.15 6.99 -18.38
C GLU A 127 -1.17 7.96 -18.99
N ARG A 128 -2.49 7.71 -18.86
CA ARG A 128 -3.53 8.39 -19.63
C ARG A 128 -4.49 9.22 -18.80
N THR A 129 -4.26 9.32 -17.50
CA THR A 129 -5.26 9.90 -16.60
C THR A 129 -4.78 11.16 -15.94
N LEU A 130 -5.64 12.18 -15.97
CA LEU A 130 -5.47 13.35 -15.13
C LEU A 130 -5.58 12.94 -13.66
N LEU A 131 -4.56 13.26 -12.90
CA LEU A 131 -4.57 13.09 -11.46
C LEU A 131 -5.45 14.16 -10.82
N ASN A 132 -6.24 13.77 -9.84
CA ASN A 132 -7.14 14.65 -9.11
C ASN A 132 -6.88 14.60 -7.60
N PRO A 133 -5.77 15.20 -7.12
CA PRO A 133 -5.49 15.26 -5.68
C PRO A 133 -6.51 16.20 -5.01
N ILE A 134 -7.28 15.67 -4.05
CA ILE A 134 -8.38 16.40 -3.39
C ILE A 134 -8.13 16.69 -1.91
N ASN A 135 -6.97 16.36 -1.40
CA ASN A 135 -6.59 16.57 0.00
C ASN A 135 -5.05 16.59 0.15
N PRO A 136 -4.51 17.04 1.32
CA PRO A 136 -3.07 17.13 1.54
C PRO A 136 -2.30 15.80 1.39
N TYR A 137 -2.91 14.66 1.71
CA TYR A 137 -2.30 13.35 1.49
C TYR A 137 -2.06 13.09 0.00
N ASP A 138 -3.10 13.25 -0.82
CA ASP A 138 -3.02 13.08 -2.27
C ASP A 138 -2.01 14.07 -2.89
N CYS A 139 -2.06 15.36 -2.46
CA CYS A 139 -1.11 16.38 -2.92
C CYS A 139 0.34 16.00 -2.62
N SER A 140 0.62 15.49 -1.42
CA SER A 140 1.97 15.08 -1.02
C SER A 140 2.50 13.89 -1.83
N LYS A 141 1.64 12.95 -2.19
CA LYS A 141 2.01 11.79 -3.01
C LYS A 141 2.19 12.15 -4.48
N VAL A 142 1.28 12.94 -5.06
CA VAL A 142 1.40 13.36 -6.46
C VAL A 142 2.59 14.28 -6.68
N ALA A 143 2.96 15.10 -5.68
CA ALA A 143 4.13 15.95 -5.77
C ALA A 143 5.40 15.12 -6.03
N PHE A 144 5.61 14.02 -5.29
CA PHE A 144 6.75 13.14 -5.54
C PHE A 144 6.60 12.35 -6.85
N ASP A 145 5.44 11.81 -7.18
CA ASP A 145 5.20 11.11 -8.45
C ASP A 145 5.58 11.99 -9.65
N THR A 146 5.23 13.28 -9.60
CA THR A 146 5.56 14.26 -10.65
C THR A 146 7.05 14.56 -10.69
N LEU A 147 7.67 14.77 -9.52
CA LEU A 147 9.10 15.03 -9.41
C LEU A 147 9.92 13.80 -9.82
N ALA A 148 9.51 12.61 -9.45
CA ALA A 148 10.20 11.37 -9.77
C ALA A 148 10.41 11.20 -11.29
N SER A 149 9.47 11.68 -12.11
CA SER A 149 9.61 11.67 -13.56
C SER A 149 10.74 12.57 -14.09
N CYS A 150 11.15 13.56 -13.30
CA CYS A 150 12.26 14.49 -13.60
C CYS A 150 13.60 14.00 -13.08
N PHE A 151 13.58 13.00 -12.18
CA PHE A 151 14.79 12.38 -11.64
C PHE A 151 15.06 11.08 -12.36
N THR A 152 16.31 10.80 -12.43
CA THR A 152 16.88 9.66 -13.10
C THR A 152 16.44 8.32 -12.54
N GLU A 153 16.55 7.35 -13.36
CA GLU A 153 16.93 5.93 -13.22
C GLU A 153 16.55 5.21 -11.90
N ASN A 154 15.88 4.07 -12.06
CA ASN A 154 15.61 3.11 -11.00
C ASN A 154 14.70 3.63 -9.86
N LEU A 155 13.71 4.47 -10.21
CA LEU A 155 12.62 4.88 -9.33
C LEU A 155 11.31 4.27 -9.83
N THR A 156 10.56 3.61 -8.95
CA THR A 156 9.24 3.05 -9.30
C THR A 156 8.25 3.33 -8.17
N GLY A 157 7.22 4.10 -8.47
CA GLY A 157 6.11 4.37 -7.58
C GLY A 157 4.99 3.36 -7.75
N LEU A 158 4.53 2.78 -6.66
CA LEU A 158 3.36 1.92 -6.65
C LEU A 158 2.13 2.73 -6.25
N ARG A 159 1.24 3.05 -7.20
CA ARG A 159 -0.08 3.64 -6.90
C ARG A 159 -0.98 2.56 -6.36
N MET A 160 -0.88 2.37 -5.07
CA MET A 160 -1.55 1.30 -4.36
C MET A 160 -3.04 1.59 -4.18
N GLY A 161 -3.88 0.58 -4.43
CA GLY A 161 -5.24 0.51 -3.93
C GLY A 161 -5.27 0.53 -2.39
N THR A 162 -6.45 0.39 -1.81
CA THR A 162 -6.61 0.30 -0.35
C THR A 162 -5.94 -0.99 0.14
N VAL A 163 -4.79 -0.86 0.79
CA VAL A 163 -4.01 -2.01 1.27
C VAL A 163 -4.81 -2.74 2.34
N SER A 164 -4.83 -4.06 2.28
CA SER A 164 -5.71 -4.92 3.08
C SER A 164 -5.02 -6.22 3.47
N GLY A 165 -5.43 -6.81 4.58
CA GLY A 165 -4.87 -8.07 5.10
C GLY A 165 -4.29 -7.90 6.50
N TRP A 166 -3.87 -9.01 7.11
CA TRP A 166 -3.23 -9.00 8.41
C TRP A 166 -1.74 -8.64 8.31
N SER A 167 -1.26 -7.89 9.31
CA SER A 167 0.15 -7.55 9.49
C SER A 167 0.43 -7.37 10.99
N PRO A 168 1.67 -7.55 11.48
CA PRO A 168 2.04 -7.29 12.87
C PRO A 168 1.61 -5.91 13.38
N HIS A 169 1.68 -4.88 12.54
CA HIS A 169 1.19 -3.54 12.85
C HIS A 169 -0.16 -3.28 12.17
N LEU A 170 -1.17 -4.09 12.53
CA LEU A 170 -2.50 -4.11 11.90
C LEU A 170 -3.20 -2.75 11.93
N ARG A 171 -3.63 -2.29 10.77
CA ARG A 171 -4.52 -1.12 10.61
C ARG A 171 -5.98 -1.58 10.61
N ARG A 172 -6.61 -1.52 11.78
CA ARG A 172 -7.97 -2.02 12.03
C ARG A 172 -9.04 -1.23 11.26
N GLU A 173 -8.78 0.04 10.94
CA GLU A 173 -9.71 0.97 10.30
C GLU A 173 -9.83 0.79 8.77
N LEU A 174 -8.94 0.05 8.13
CA LEU A 174 -9.02 -0.20 6.69
C LEU A 174 -10.22 -1.08 6.36
N VAL A 175 -10.93 -0.73 5.30
CA VAL A 175 -12.28 -1.25 5.03
C VAL A 175 -12.40 -2.78 5.08
N PHE A 176 -11.52 -3.52 4.42
CA PHE A 176 -11.51 -4.99 4.48
C PHE A 176 -11.22 -5.49 5.90
N ASN A 177 -10.20 -4.92 6.54
CA ASN A 177 -9.79 -5.32 7.90
C ASN A 177 -10.91 -5.04 8.91
N ALA A 178 -11.48 -3.83 8.88
CA ALA A 178 -12.57 -3.42 9.77
C ALA A 178 -13.81 -4.34 9.65
N MET A 179 -14.20 -4.66 8.40
CA MET A 179 -15.34 -5.55 8.17
C MET A 179 -15.09 -6.98 8.66
N ASN A 180 -13.88 -7.53 8.42
CA ASN A 180 -13.54 -8.86 8.93
C ASN A 180 -13.47 -8.90 10.46
N ILE A 181 -12.85 -7.90 11.09
CA ILE A 181 -12.77 -7.79 12.55
C ILE A 181 -14.18 -7.70 13.15
N SER A 182 -15.03 -6.83 12.60
CA SER A 182 -16.39 -6.66 13.06
C SER A 182 -17.21 -7.96 12.94
N ALA A 183 -17.09 -8.66 11.80
CA ALA A 183 -17.73 -9.96 11.59
C ALA A 183 -17.28 -10.99 12.65
N LEU A 184 -15.96 -11.07 12.90
CA LEU A 184 -15.36 -12.02 13.86
C LEU A 184 -15.70 -11.70 15.32
N GLU A 185 -15.79 -10.42 15.68
CA GLU A 185 -15.98 -9.99 17.08
C GLU A 185 -17.45 -9.84 17.43
N THR A 186 -18.30 -9.42 16.50
CA THR A 186 -19.68 -9.04 16.76
C THR A 186 -20.74 -9.79 15.94
N GLY A 187 -20.32 -10.59 14.96
CA GLY A 187 -21.25 -11.20 14.01
C GLY A 187 -21.92 -10.19 13.06
N ARG A 188 -21.36 -8.99 12.91
CA ARG A 188 -21.93 -7.92 12.08
C ARG A 188 -20.90 -7.30 11.14
N VAL A 189 -21.35 -6.90 9.95
CA VAL A 189 -20.56 -6.16 8.98
C VAL A 189 -21.23 -4.82 8.70
N THR A 190 -20.60 -3.73 9.13
CA THR A 190 -21.11 -2.38 8.84
C THR A 190 -20.66 -1.95 7.47
N VAL A 191 -21.62 -1.59 6.60
CA VAL A 191 -21.38 -1.12 5.24
C VAL A 191 -21.81 0.33 5.11
N SER A 192 -20.83 1.22 5.01
CA SER A 192 -21.04 2.65 4.68
C SER A 192 -20.69 2.89 3.22
N ASN A 193 -21.39 3.83 2.54
CA ASN A 193 -21.11 4.18 1.14
C ASN A 193 -21.07 2.97 0.20
N ALA A 194 -22.08 2.10 0.28
CA ALA A 194 -22.13 0.82 -0.45
C ALA A 194 -21.90 0.95 -1.98
N HIS A 195 -22.24 2.11 -2.57
CA HIS A 195 -22.10 2.41 -3.99
C HIS A 195 -20.67 2.76 -4.42
N ALA A 196 -19.84 3.24 -3.49
CA ALA A 196 -18.49 3.69 -3.81
C ALA A 196 -17.59 2.52 -4.23
N SER A 197 -16.83 2.69 -5.31
CA SER A 197 -15.90 1.69 -5.80
C SER A 197 -14.52 1.84 -5.15
N ARG A 198 -13.88 0.72 -4.88
CA ARG A 198 -12.52 0.65 -4.33
C ARG A 198 -11.68 -0.38 -5.06
N SER A 199 -10.47 0.02 -5.39
CA SER A 199 -9.41 -0.94 -5.67
C SER A 199 -8.80 -1.38 -4.36
N ILE A 200 -8.81 -2.68 -4.09
CA ILE A 200 -8.23 -3.32 -2.91
C ILE A 200 -6.91 -3.97 -3.31
N LEU A 201 -5.88 -3.79 -2.51
CA LEU A 201 -4.60 -4.45 -2.68
C LEU A 201 -4.28 -5.29 -1.44
N PHE A 202 -4.23 -6.59 -1.59
CA PHE A 202 -3.83 -7.45 -0.48
C PHE A 202 -2.31 -7.45 -0.30
N LEU A 203 -1.86 -7.51 0.96
CA LEU A 203 -0.44 -7.46 1.32
C LEU A 203 0.40 -8.54 0.64
N ASP A 204 -0.16 -9.74 0.48
CA ASP A 204 0.53 -10.83 -0.21
C ASP A 204 0.71 -10.56 -1.71
N ASP A 205 -0.31 -10.01 -2.37
CA ASP A 205 -0.21 -9.62 -3.78
C ASP A 205 0.77 -8.46 -3.97
N LEU A 206 0.81 -7.51 -3.03
CA LEU A 206 1.82 -6.44 -3.02
C LEU A 206 3.22 -7.02 -2.89
N ALA A 207 3.43 -7.94 -1.96
CA ALA A 207 4.73 -8.59 -1.77
C ALA A 207 5.14 -9.37 -3.03
N SER A 208 4.22 -10.12 -3.63
CA SER A 208 4.47 -10.88 -4.86
C SER A 208 4.82 -9.96 -6.03
N LEU A 209 4.14 -8.83 -6.18
CA LEU A 209 4.49 -7.82 -7.18
C LEU A 209 5.89 -7.27 -6.92
N ILE A 210 6.21 -6.87 -5.69
CA ILE A 210 7.55 -6.35 -5.37
C ILE A 210 8.62 -7.42 -5.61
N SER A 211 8.40 -8.69 -5.23
CA SER A 211 9.32 -9.78 -5.53
C SER A 211 9.60 -9.91 -7.04
N ALA A 212 8.57 -9.79 -7.87
CA ALA A 212 8.73 -9.79 -9.32
C ALA A 212 9.55 -8.58 -9.82
N LEU A 213 9.28 -7.38 -9.29
CA LEU A 213 10.03 -6.17 -9.62
C LEU A 213 11.49 -6.25 -9.17
N LEU A 214 11.79 -6.88 -8.05
CA LEU A 214 13.16 -7.11 -7.57
C LEU A 214 13.96 -8.01 -8.53
N ASN A 215 13.30 -8.99 -9.13
CA ASN A 215 13.90 -9.97 -10.03
C ASN A 215 13.86 -9.56 -11.52
N ALA A 216 13.27 -8.41 -11.85
CA ALA A 216 13.21 -7.95 -13.23
C ALA A 216 14.58 -7.48 -13.75
N ASP A 217 15.00 -8.00 -14.89
CA ASP A 217 16.25 -7.61 -15.57
C ASP A 217 16.11 -6.30 -16.35
N GLN A 218 14.88 -5.91 -16.68
CA GLN A 218 14.57 -4.72 -17.45
C GLN A 218 14.45 -3.46 -16.59
N THR A 219 14.56 -2.29 -17.23
CA THR A 219 14.20 -1.02 -16.61
C THR A 219 12.71 -1.02 -16.26
N LEU A 220 12.40 -0.75 -14.99
CA LEU A 220 11.03 -0.71 -14.52
C LEU A 220 10.32 0.58 -14.95
N PRO A 221 9.00 0.54 -15.18
CA PRO A 221 8.19 1.73 -15.37
C PRO A 221 8.28 2.67 -14.15
N PRO A 222 8.22 3.99 -14.34
CA PRO A 222 8.31 4.94 -13.23
C PRO A 222 7.11 4.86 -12.28
N ILE A 223 5.94 4.48 -12.79
CA ILE A 223 4.69 4.34 -12.02
C ILE A 223 3.99 3.04 -12.43
N ILE A 224 3.45 2.33 -11.44
CA ILE A 224 2.68 1.10 -11.61
C ILE A 224 1.44 1.17 -10.73
N ASN A 225 0.25 0.94 -11.29
CA ASN A 225 -0.97 0.74 -10.52
C ASN A 225 -0.94 -0.64 -9.87
N ALA A 226 -1.18 -0.69 -8.56
CA ALA A 226 -1.17 -1.93 -7.80
C ALA A 226 -2.52 -2.15 -7.09
N ALA A 227 -3.24 -3.18 -7.53
CA ALA A 227 -4.46 -3.65 -6.89
C ALA A 227 -4.67 -5.15 -7.15
N SER A 228 -5.33 -5.82 -6.23
CA SER A 228 -5.73 -7.23 -6.36
C SER A 228 -7.09 -7.35 -7.03
N THR A 229 -8.01 -6.44 -6.70
CA THR A 229 -9.37 -6.40 -7.23
C THR A 229 -9.97 -5.01 -7.10
N SER A 230 -10.99 -4.72 -7.90
CA SER A 230 -11.77 -3.48 -7.81
C SER A 230 -13.26 -3.81 -7.75
N LEU A 231 -13.94 -3.37 -6.69
CA LEU A 231 -15.35 -3.67 -6.45
C LEU A 231 -16.04 -2.55 -5.66
N ALA A 232 -17.36 -2.58 -5.60
CA ALA A 232 -18.11 -1.69 -4.73
C ALA A 232 -17.97 -2.10 -3.26
N ILE A 233 -17.96 -1.13 -2.34
CA ILE A 233 -17.88 -1.39 -0.90
C ILE A 233 -19.04 -2.28 -0.44
N GLY A 234 -20.23 -2.13 -1.03
CA GLY A 234 -21.37 -2.99 -0.76
C GLY A 234 -21.15 -4.44 -1.17
N ASP A 235 -20.46 -4.69 -2.29
CA ASP A 235 -20.13 -6.05 -2.74
C ASP A 235 -19.11 -6.69 -1.81
N LEU A 236 -18.11 -5.92 -1.39
CA LEU A 236 -17.12 -6.35 -0.40
C LEU A 236 -17.80 -6.76 0.91
N GLY A 237 -18.68 -5.89 1.43
CA GLY A 237 -19.43 -6.18 2.66
C GLY A 237 -20.31 -7.42 2.56
N ARG A 238 -21.01 -7.61 1.43
CA ARG A 238 -21.81 -8.82 1.18
C ARG A 238 -20.96 -10.09 1.13
N ALA A 239 -19.83 -10.04 0.46
CA ALA A 239 -18.93 -11.19 0.37
C ALA A 239 -18.38 -11.60 1.76
N ILE A 240 -17.96 -10.62 2.57
CA ILE A 240 -17.45 -10.87 3.93
C ILE A 240 -18.58 -11.36 4.84
N ALA A 241 -19.75 -10.72 4.82
CA ALA A 241 -20.89 -11.14 5.62
C ALA A 241 -21.35 -12.56 5.29
N SER A 242 -21.44 -12.89 3.99
CA SER A 242 -21.77 -14.25 3.54
C SER A 242 -20.76 -15.28 4.01
N HIS A 243 -19.46 -14.95 3.98
CA HIS A 243 -18.39 -15.85 4.42
C HIS A 243 -18.50 -16.22 5.91
N TYR A 244 -18.80 -15.24 6.77
CA TYR A 244 -18.93 -15.46 8.23
C TYR A 244 -20.32 -15.78 8.73
N GLY A 245 -21.36 -15.74 7.87
CA GLY A 245 -22.75 -15.78 8.32
C GLY A 245 -23.13 -14.54 9.16
N ALA A 246 -22.53 -13.40 8.90
CA ALA A 246 -22.70 -12.18 9.67
C ALA A 246 -23.87 -11.33 9.14
N GLU A 247 -24.49 -10.55 10.04
CA GLU A 247 -25.53 -9.57 9.70
C GLU A 247 -24.92 -8.35 8.99
N ILE A 248 -25.55 -7.86 7.92
CA ILE A 248 -25.17 -6.59 7.30
C ILE A 248 -25.91 -5.45 7.99
N VAL A 249 -25.14 -4.47 8.50
CA VAL A 249 -25.65 -3.25 9.08
C VAL A 249 -25.31 -2.07 8.15
N VAL A 250 -26.32 -1.28 7.78
CA VAL A 250 -26.10 -0.08 6.97
C VAL A 250 -25.54 1.02 7.84
N GLY A 251 -24.31 1.46 7.54
CA GLY A 251 -23.65 2.56 8.21
C GLY A 251 -23.98 3.93 7.60
N PRO A 252 -23.53 5.01 8.23
CA PRO A 252 -23.75 6.36 7.74
C PRO A 252 -23.06 6.59 6.40
N SER A 253 -23.69 7.39 5.54
CA SER A 253 -23.06 7.86 4.29
C SER A 253 -22.26 9.14 4.56
N SER A 254 -21.08 9.22 3.98
CA SER A 254 -20.19 10.39 4.04
C SER A 254 -19.40 10.51 2.74
N PRO A 255 -18.89 11.72 2.40
CA PRO A 255 -18.00 11.84 1.26
C PRO A 255 -16.86 10.84 1.34
N THR A 256 -16.62 10.13 0.25
CA THR A 256 -15.61 9.07 0.21
C THR A 256 -14.99 8.97 -1.17
N TYR A 257 -13.82 8.34 -1.24
CA TYR A 257 -13.15 8.04 -2.51
C TYR A 257 -13.91 7.02 -3.34
N SER A 258 -13.86 7.18 -4.65
CA SER A 258 -14.33 6.17 -5.59
C SER A 258 -13.37 6.11 -6.78
N PHE A 259 -12.71 4.96 -6.93
CA PHE A 259 -11.76 4.73 -8.01
C PHE A 259 -11.62 3.24 -8.33
N ARG A 260 -11.26 2.97 -9.59
CA ARG A 260 -10.89 1.63 -10.08
C ARG A 260 -9.63 1.76 -10.93
N VAL A 261 -8.60 0.96 -10.66
CA VAL A 261 -7.35 1.00 -11.42
C VAL A 261 -7.22 -0.19 -12.35
N ASP A 262 -6.71 0.05 -13.53
CA ASP A 262 -6.23 -0.97 -14.45
C ASP A 262 -4.90 -1.51 -13.93
N THR A 263 -4.77 -2.83 -13.85
CA THR A 263 -3.59 -3.53 -13.32
C THR A 263 -2.85 -4.33 -14.40
N THR A 264 -3.18 -4.14 -15.66
CA THR A 264 -2.60 -4.88 -16.78
C THR A 264 -1.08 -4.77 -16.80
N LEU A 265 -0.53 -3.59 -16.50
CA LEU A 265 0.92 -3.38 -16.43
C LEU A 265 1.53 -4.18 -15.26
N ALA A 266 0.96 -4.10 -14.06
CA ALA A 266 1.43 -4.87 -12.91
C ALA A 266 1.35 -6.37 -13.16
N GLU A 267 0.28 -6.86 -13.78
CA GLU A 267 0.10 -8.26 -14.14
C GLU A 267 1.15 -8.74 -15.15
N SER A 268 1.46 -7.93 -16.15
CA SER A 268 2.49 -8.25 -17.14
C SER A 268 3.89 -8.36 -16.53
N LEU A 269 4.17 -7.60 -15.46
CA LEU A 269 5.44 -7.61 -14.74
C LEU A 269 5.51 -8.74 -13.70
N ALA A 270 4.40 -9.01 -13.02
CA ALA A 270 4.32 -10.03 -11.97
C ALA A 270 4.27 -11.46 -12.53
N GLY A 271 3.89 -11.63 -13.79
CA GLY A 271 3.67 -12.95 -14.38
C GLY A 271 2.42 -13.64 -13.81
N ASP A 272 2.39 -14.95 -13.93
CA ASP A 272 1.25 -15.79 -13.49
C ASP A 272 1.28 -15.99 -11.97
N VAL A 273 0.84 -14.98 -11.21
CA VAL A 273 0.70 -15.06 -9.75
C VAL A 273 -0.71 -15.49 -9.40
N ARG A 274 -0.83 -16.61 -8.68
CA ARG A 274 -2.13 -17.05 -8.16
C ARG A 274 -2.74 -15.98 -7.23
N ARG A 275 -3.90 -15.46 -7.62
CA ARG A 275 -4.69 -14.56 -6.77
C ARG A 275 -5.72 -15.36 -5.99
N LEU A 276 -5.76 -15.13 -4.69
CA LEU A 276 -6.78 -15.73 -3.83
C LEU A 276 -8.12 -15.02 -4.00
N SER A 277 -9.20 -15.79 -3.89
CA SER A 277 -10.56 -15.25 -3.82
C SER A 277 -10.80 -14.47 -2.53
N LEU A 278 -11.83 -13.63 -2.47
CA LEU A 278 -12.19 -12.91 -1.25
C LEU A 278 -12.49 -13.86 -0.08
N ALA A 279 -13.07 -15.02 -0.33
CA ALA A 279 -13.33 -16.02 0.70
C ALA A 279 -12.02 -16.58 1.28
N GLU A 280 -11.05 -16.95 0.44
CA GLU A 280 -9.72 -17.40 0.88
C GLU A 280 -9.01 -16.29 1.68
N ARG A 281 -9.12 -15.00 1.25
CA ARG A 281 -8.57 -13.85 1.99
C ARG A 281 -9.22 -13.66 3.36
N CYS A 282 -10.51 -13.92 3.49
CA CYS A 282 -11.19 -13.89 4.80
C CYS A 282 -10.67 -15.02 5.72
N VAL A 283 -10.44 -16.23 5.18
CA VAL A 283 -9.84 -17.34 5.96
C VAL A 283 -8.46 -16.96 6.47
N GLU A 284 -7.55 -16.53 5.59
CA GLU A 284 -6.20 -16.10 5.96
C GLU A 284 -6.20 -15.02 7.03
N PHE A 285 -7.05 -14.00 6.84
CA PHE A 285 -7.18 -12.89 7.80
C PHE A 285 -7.65 -13.41 9.16
N ALA A 286 -8.70 -14.24 9.19
CA ALA A 286 -9.26 -14.78 10.42
C ALA A 286 -8.27 -15.65 11.20
N GLU A 287 -7.53 -16.50 10.52
CA GLU A 287 -6.50 -17.35 11.13
C GLU A 287 -5.37 -16.51 11.73
N ALA A 288 -4.84 -15.55 10.97
CA ALA A 288 -3.79 -14.67 11.45
C ALA A 288 -4.27 -13.78 12.61
N TYR A 289 -5.48 -13.21 12.50
CA TYR A 289 -6.07 -12.38 13.55
C TYR A 289 -6.28 -13.15 14.86
N LYS A 290 -6.81 -14.38 14.81
CA LYS A 290 -7.03 -15.23 16.00
C LYS A 290 -5.73 -15.67 16.67
N ARG A 291 -4.69 -15.92 15.88
CA ARG A 291 -3.37 -16.36 16.38
C ARG A 291 -2.63 -15.25 17.14
N ASN A 292 -2.93 -13.99 16.82
CA ASN A 292 -2.21 -12.82 17.35
C ASN A 292 -3.11 -11.91 18.20
N LYS A 293 -4.29 -12.37 18.60
CA LYS A 293 -5.20 -11.73 19.56
C LYS A 293 -4.88 -12.22 20.97
#